data_6d5f4844fd41e8cd12d82db6721f3413
#
_entry.id   6d5f4844fd41e8cd12d82db6721f3413
#
_cell.length_a   1.000
_cell.length_b   1.000
_cell.length_c   1.000
_cell.angle_alpha   90.00
_cell.angle_beta   90.00
_cell.angle_gamma   90.00
#
_symmetry.space_group_name_H-M   'P 1'
#
loop_
_entity.id
_entity.type
_entity.pdbx_description
1 polymer ?
#
loop_
_entity_poly.entity_id
_entity_poly.type
_entity_poly.pdbx_seq_one_letter_code
_entity_poly.pdbx_strand_id
1 'polypeptide(L)'
;MKTIDSNEILRLVQTGQPVLCIDVREPYRQATLDAGGRKIPYNEISRHAELLLPFRDCLTVVCCLRPSGSQRTSIAAGALRKLGFSDVRELKNGLYQGWIQKVGRNLKLPVAAQSVGV
;
A
#
# COMPACT_ATOMS: atom_id res chain seq x y z
N MET A 1 0.59 5.39 13.81
CA MET A 1 0.29 4.29 12.86
C MET A 1 1.47 3.35 12.80
N LYS A 2 1.20 2.06 12.79
CA LYS A 2 2.26 1.06 12.65
C LYS A 2 2.93 1.17 11.29
N THR A 3 4.22 0.87 11.24
CA THR A 3 4.97 0.83 10.00
C THR A 3 5.35 -0.61 9.65
N ILE A 4 5.73 -0.82 8.40
CA ILE A 4 6.26 -2.08 7.91
C ILE A 4 7.39 -1.78 6.93
N ASP A 5 8.45 -2.55 6.95
CA ASP A 5 9.57 -2.35 6.02
C ASP A 5 9.53 -3.34 4.84
N SER A 6 10.39 -3.09 3.86
CA SER A 6 10.44 -3.89 2.64
C SER A 6 10.78 -5.35 2.92
N ASN A 7 11.67 -5.63 3.86
CA ASN A 7 12.05 -7.01 4.20
C ASN A 7 10.86 -7.79 4.73
N GLU A 8 10.08 -7.18 5.59
CA GLU A 8 8.88 -7.81 6.16
C GLU A 8 7.83 -8.07 5.07
N ILE A 9 7.62 -7.10 4.17
CA ILE A 9 6.69 -7.27 3.05
C ILE A 9 7.12 -8.46 2.18
N LEU A 10 8.40 -8.51 1.82
CA LEU A 10 8.92 -9.61 0.98
C LEU A 10 8.78 -10.96 1.67
N ARG A 11 9.04 -11.02 2.97
CA ARG A 11 8.90 -12.25 3.74
C ARG A 11 7.46 -12.74 3.73
N LEU A 12 6.51 -11.85 3.93
CA LEU A 12 5.09 -12.19 3.94
C LEU A 12 4.63 -12.70 2.57
N VAL A 13 5.06 -12.03 1.50
CA VAL A 13 4.75 -12.45 0.13
C VAL A 13 5.32 -13.84 -0.14
N GLN A 14 6.56 -14.10 0.27
CA GLN A 14 7.20 -15.41 0.10
C GLN A 14 6.48 -16.53 0.82
N THR A 15 5.84 -16.23 1.95
CA THR A 15 5.08 -17.22 2.71
C THR A 15 3.62 -17.35 2.23
N GLY A 16 3.26 -16.67 1.15
CA GLY A 16 1.92 -16.71 0.58
C GLY A 16 0.89 -15.83 1.27
N GLN A 17 1.31 -14.95 2.16
CA GLN A 17 0.41 -14.01 2.81
C GLN A 17 0.00 -12.92 1.84
N PRO A 18 -1.30 -12.63 1.69
CA PRO A 18 -1.73 -11.53 0.83
C PRO A 18 -1.37 -10.19 1.47
N VAL A 19 -0.72 -9.32 0.71
CA VAL A 19 -0.37 -7.97 1.13
C VAL A 19 -0.87 -7.01 0.05
N LEU A 20 -1.69 -6.04 0.45
CA LEU A 20 -2.19 -5.01 -0.44
C LEU A 20 -1.44 -3.72 -0.18
N CYS A 21 -0.58 -3.32 -1.11
CA CYS A 21 0.09 -2.03 -1.06
C CYS A 21 -0.67 -1.02 -1.91
N ILE A 22 -0.92 0.16 -1.37
CA ILE A 22 -1.63 1.23 -2.06
C ILE A 22 -0.74 2.47 -2.11
N ASP A 23 -0.42 2.91 -3.32
CA ASP A 23 0.26 4.18 -3.57
C ASP A 23 -0.80 5.28 -3.50
N VAL A 24 -0.73 6.09 -2.44
CA VAL A 24 -1.76 7.07 -2.14
C VAL A 24 -1.40 8.50 -2.60
N ARG A 25 -0.35 8.61 -3.42
CA ARG A 25 0.04 9.90 -4.00
C ARG A 25 -0.99 10.36 -5.04
N GLU A 26 -0.93 11.63 -5.39
CA GLU A 26 -1.73 12.16 -6.50
C GLU A 26 -1.25 11.54 -7.83
N PRO A 27 -2.15 11.44 -8.85
CA PRO A 27 -1.81 10.76 -10.10
C PRO A 27 -0.56 11.30 -10.80
N TYR A 28 -0.35 12.62 -10.77
CA TYR A 28 0.83 13.21 -11.41
C TYR A 28 2.13 12.80 -10.72
N ARG A 29 2.08 12.51 -9.41
CA ARG A 29 3.25 12.02 -8.68
C ARG A 29 3.47 10.52 -8.90
N GLN A 30 2.39 9.77 -9.05
CA GLN A 30 2.46 8.33 -9.34
C GLN A 30 3.16 8.06 -10.68
N ALA A 31 2.97 8.97 -11.64
CA ALA A 31 3.58 8.82 -12.97
C ALA A 31 5.10 9.03 -12.97
N THR A 32 5.64 9.77 -12.00
CA THR A 32 7.08 10.09 -11.96
C THR A 32 7.92 8.96 -11.39
N LEU A 33 7.34 8.13 -10.56
CA LEU A 33 8.03 7.00 -9.93
C LEU A 33 7.02 5.89 -9.70
N ASP A 34 7.12 4.81 -10.44
CA ASP A 34 6.21 3.68 -10.31
C ASP A 34 6.89 2.54 -9.55
N ALA A 35 6.59 2.42 -8.27
CA ALA A 35 7.09 1.34 -7.43
C ALA A 35 6.12 0.15 -7.38
N GLY A 36 5.03 0.20 -8.14
CA GLY A 36 3.98 -0.82 -8.07
C GLY A 36 2.91 -0.45 -7.05
N GLY A 37 2.19 -1.46 -6.61
CA GLY A 37 1.05 -1.25 -5.73
C GLY A 37 -0.18 -0.76 -6.49
N ARG A 38 -1.31 -0.78 -5.82
CA ARG A 38 -2.53 -0.22 -6.38
C ARG A 38 -2.51 1.29 -6.23
N LYS A 39 -2.83 2.01 -7.29
CA LYS A 39 -2.73 3.47 -7.31
C LYS A 39 -4.09 4.08 -7.02
N ILE A 40 -4.25 4.57 -5.80
CA ILE A 40 -5.49 5.24 -5.36
C ILE A 40 -5.08 6.46 -4.54
N PRO A 41 -5.35 7.68 -5.02
CA PRO A 41 -5.02 8.89 -4.27
C PRO A 41 -5.62 8.87 -2.86
N TYR A 42 -4.92 9.47 -1.92
CA TYR A 42 -5.24 9.41 -0.49
C TYR A 42 -6.67 9.88 -0.17
N ASN A 43 -7.20 10.79 -0.95
CA ASN A 43 -8.54 11.37 -0.73
C ASN A 43 -9.63 10.69 -1.56
N GLU A 44 -9.31 9.59 -2.22
CA GLU A 44 -10.27 8.87 -3.07
C GLU A 44 -10.51 7.42 -2.64
N ILE A 45 -10.05 7.05 -1.46
CA ILE A 45 -10.19 5.68 -0.96
C ILE A 45 -11.67 5.26 -0.94
N SER A 46 -12.54 6.13 -0.45
CA SER A 46 -13.98 5.81 -0.33
C SER A 46 -14.63 5.55 -1.69
N ARG A 47 -14.16 6.20 -2.75
CA ARG A 47 -14.68 6.01 -4.11
C ARG A 47 -14.36 4.62 -4.66
N HIS A 48 -13.33 3.98 -4.12
CA HIS A 48 -12.88 2.67 -4.56
C HIS A 48 -13.32 1.55 -3.60
N ALA A 49 -14.31 1.81 -2.76
CA ALA A 49 -14.74 0.87 -1.72
C ALA A 49 -15.09 -0.49 -2.29
N GLU A 50 -15.80 -0.56 -3.41
CA GLU A 50 -16.18 -1.85 -4.01
C GLU A 50 -14.98 -2.68 -4.40
N LEU A 51 -13.94 -2.05 -4.94
CA LEU A 51 -12.70 -2.74 -5.31
C LEU A 51 -11.90 -3.17 -4.08
N LEU A 52 -11.97 -2.39 -3.00
CA LEU A 52 -11.13 -2.60 -1.83
C LEU A 52 -11.73 -3.54 -0.80
N LEU A 53 -13.05 -3.55 -0.63
CA LEU A 53 -13.71 -4.34 0.42
C LEU A 53 -13.35 -5.83 0.38
N PRO A 54 -13.17 -6.49 -0.76
CA PRO A 54 -12.74 -7.89 -0.78
C PRO A 54 -11.40 -8.14 -0.08
N PHE A 55 -10.58 -7.10 0.11
CA PHE A 55 -9.25 -7.20 0.71
C PHE A 55 -9.19 -6.70 2.15
N ARG A 56 -10.33 -6.40 2.77
CA ARG A 56 -10.36 -5.76 4.10
C ARG A 56 -9.69 -6.56 5.20
N ASP A 57 -9.57 -7.87 5.03
CA ASP A 57 -8.93 -8.75 6.00
C ASP A 57 -7.44 -8.95 5.72
N CYS A 58 -6.93 -8.39 4.62
CA CYS A 58 -5.52 -8.45 4.27
C CYS A 58 -4.74 -7.37 5.00
N LEU A 59 -3.46 -7.65 5.25
CA LEU A 59 -2.52 -6.60 5.62
C LEU A 59 -2.49 -5.58 4.49
N THR A 60 -2.74 -4.31 4.81
CA THR A 60 -2.77 -3.23 3.84
C THR A 60 -1.72 -2.19 4.19
N VAL A 61 -0.91 -1.80 3.21
CA VAL A 61 0.19 -0.88 3.39
C VAL A 61 -0.08 0.38 2.57
N VAL A 62 -0.18 1.52 3.23
CA VAL A 62 -0.31 2.81 2.54
C VAL A 62 1.08 3.37 2.29
N CYS A 63 1.32 3.82 1.06
CA CYS A 63 2.64 4.22 0.60
C CYS A 63 2.62 5.62 0.01
N CYS A 64 3.58 6.43 0.44
CA CYS A 64 3.84 7.75 -0.13
C CYS A 64 5.34 7.86 -0.41
N LEU A 65 5.76 8.90 -1.15
CA LEU A 65 7.16 9.02 -1.53
C LEU A 65 8.07 9.18 -0.31
N ARG A 66 7.66 10.01 0.64
CA ARG A 66 8.45 10.36 1.82
C ARG A 66 8.03 9.51 3.03
N PRO A 67 8.92 9.38 4.01
CA PRO A 67 8.61 8.62 5.22
C PRO A 67 7.54 9.29 6.09
N SER A 68 7.24 8.61 7.16
CA SER A 68 6.16 8.89 8.11
C SER A 68 6.01 10.37 8.48
N GLY A 69 4.79 10.79 8.72
CA GLY A 69 4.40 12.18 8.95
C GLY A 69 3.66 12.79 7.77
N SER A 70 3.53 12.06 6.68
CA SER A 70 2.72 12.51 5.56
C SER A 70 1.24 12.48 5.95
N GLN A 71 0.54 13.59 5.76
CA GLN A 71 -0.90 13.63 5.96
C GLN A 71 -1.64 12.69 5.01
N ARG A 72 -1.08 12.44 3.83
CA ARG A 72 -1.70 11.58 2.82
C ARG A 72 -1.89 10.15 3.33
N THR A 73 -0.85 9.58 3.93
CA THR A 73 -0.96 8.21 4.48
C THR A 73 -1.93 8.16 5.64
N SER A 74 -1.95 9.17 6.50
CA SER A 74 -2.88 9.23 7.63
C SER A 74 -4.33 9.33 7.18
N ILE A 75 -4.62 10.16 6.19
CA ILE A 75 -5.97 10.32 5.64
C ILE A 75 -6.42 9.01 4.99
N ALA A 76 -5.56 8.41 4.17
CA ALA A 76 -5.87 7.15 3.51
C ALA A 76 -6.12 6.03 4.52
N ALA A 77 -5.28 5.92 5.53
CA ALA A 77 -5.43 4.91 6.57
C ALA A 77 -6.74 5.09 7.34
N GLY A 78 -7.12 6.33 7.65
CA GLY A 78 -8.39 6.62 8.30
C GLY A 78 -9.59 6.18 7.47
N ALA A 79 -9.54 6.45 6.16
CA ALA A 79 -10.60 6.03 5.24
C ALA A 79 -10.69 4.51 5.15
N LEU A 80 -9.55 3.83 5.08
CA LEU A 80 -9.52 2.36 5.04
C LEU A 80 -10.10 1.74 6.33
N ARG A 81 -9.76 2.30 7.49
CA ARG A 81 -10.32 1.82 8.75
C ARG A 81 -11.83 1.99 8.81
N LYS A 82 -12.34 3.07 8.27
CA LYS A 82 -13.80 3.29 8.18
C LYS A 82 -14.48 2.25 7.28
N LEU A 83 -13.75 1.70 6.30
CA LEU A 83 -14.24 0.64 5.44
C LEU A 83 -14.12 -0.75 6.08
N GLY A 84 -13.55 -0.84 7.29
CA GLY A 84 -13.42 -2.12 8.00
C GLY A 84 -12.07 -2.79 7.87
N PHE A 85 -11.07 -2.12 7.32
CA PHE A 85 -9.71 -2.66 7.26
C PHE A 85 -9.12 -2.71 8.68
N SER A 86 -8.73 -3.89 9.11
CA SER A 86 -8.27 -4.13 10.48
C SER A 86 -6.76 -3.94 10.67
N ASP A 87 -5.97 -4.12 9.62
CA ASP A 87 -4.51 -4.02 9.70
C ASP A 87 -4.00 -3.10 8.60
N VAL A 88 -3.84 -1.83 8.93
CA VAL A 88 -3.34 -0.79 8.02
C VAL A 88 -2.03 -0.26 8.58
N ARG A 89 -0.98 -0.36 7.78
CA ARG A 89 0.36 0.09 8.14
C ARG A 89 0.91 1.04 7.09
N GLU A 90 1.92 1.80 7.46
CA GLU A 90 2.61 2.71 6.55
C GLU A 90 3.95 2.10 6.13
N LEU A 91 4.30 2.22 4.85
CA LEU A 91 5.61 1.80 4.37
C LEU A 91 6.71 2.64 5.01
N LYS A 92 7.58 1.98 5.76
CA LYS A 92 8.68 2.64 6.45
C LYS A 92 9.63 3.25 5.42
N ASN A 93 9.98 4.50 5.63
CA ASN A 93 10.89 5.30 4.79
C ASN A 93 10.36 5.62 3.39
N GLY A 94 9.09 5.30 3.09
CA GLY A 94 8.44 5.69 1.84
C GLY A 94 8.86 4.88 0.62
N LEU A 95 8.32 5.26 -0.54
CA LEU A 95 8.51 4.49 -1.78
C LEU A 95 9.94 4.49 -2.28
N TYR A 96 10.65 5.61 -2.20
CA TYR A 96 12.01 5.67 -2.73
C TYR A 96 13.01 5.01 -1.78
N GLN A 97 13.15 5.53 -0.56
CA GLN A 97 14.11 4.99 0.41
C GLN A 97 13.68 3.66 1.00
N GLY A 98 12.39 3.46 1.18
CA GLY A 98 11.86 2.27 1.84
C GLY A 98 11.64 1.10 0.90
N TRP A 99 11.52 1.35 -0.40
CA TRP A 99 11.31 0.27 -1.37
C TRP A 99 12.34 0.28 -2.49
N ILE A 100 12.37 1.33 -3.32
CA ILE A 100 13.23 1.36 -4.51
C ILE A 100 14.71 1.16 -4.16
N GLN A 101 15.21 1.87 -3.16
CA GLN A 101 16.62 1.75 -2.75
C GLN A 101 16.93 0.40 -2.09
N LYS A 102 15.93 -0.25 -1.50
CA LYS A 102 16.14 -1.52 -0.80
C LYS A 102 16.02 -2.73 -1.74
N VAL A 103 15.04 -2.72 -2.63
CA VAL A 103 14.71 -3.89 -3.46
C VAL A 103 14.88 -3.65 -4.96
N GLY A 104 15.11 -2.41 -5.38
CA GLY A 104 15.29 -2.06 -6.79
C GLY A 104 13.99 -1.70 -7.49
N ARG A 105 14.13 -1.28 -8.76
CA ARG A 105 12.99 -0.80 -9.55
C ARG A 105 12.19 -1.91 -10.21
N ASN A 106 12.78 -3.09 -10.35
CA ASN A 106 12.16 -4.18 -11.09
C ASN A 106 11.21 -5.01 -10.24
N LEU A 107 11.34 -4.96 -8.93
CA LEU A 107 10.45 -5.68 -8.02
C LEU A 107 9.38 -4.72 -7.52
N LYS A 108 8.15 -4.94 -7.96
CA LYS A 108 7.04 -4.05 -7.65
C LYS A 108 6.39 -4.41 -6.32
N LEU A 109 5.85 -3.40 -5.64
CA LEU A 109 5.05 -3.59 -4.45
C LEU A 109 3.89 -4.54 -4.73
N PRO A 110 3.59 -5.46 -3.82
CA PRO A 110 2.53 -6.44 -4.04
C PRO A 110 1.15 -5.80 -4.08
N VAL A 111 0.32 -6.36 -4.93
CA VAL A 111 -1.10 -6.07 -4.98
C VAL A 111 -1.80 -7.39 -4.72
N ALA A 112 -2.38 -7.54 -3.55
CA ALA A 112 -3.10 -8.75 -3.20
C ALA A 112 -4.11 -9.08 -4.30
N ALA A 113 -3.96 -10.22 -4.94
CA ALA A 113 -4.88 -10.65 -5.96
C ALA A 113 -6.06 -11.32 -5.28
N GLN A 114 -7.25 -10.98 -5.74
CA GLN A 114 -8.42 -11.75 -5.37
C GLN A 114 -8.21 -13.16 -5.91
N SER A 115 -8.34 -14.15 -5.03
CA SER A 115 -8.30 -15.53 -5.46
C SER A 115 -9.41 -15.72 -6.50
N VAL A 116 -9.01 -15.90 -7.75
CA VAL A 116 -9.98 -16.30 -8.77
C VAL A 116 -10.34 -17.72 -8.41
N GLY A 117 -11.50 -17.91 -7.84
CA GLY A 117 -12.01 -19.24 -7.58
C GLY A 117 -12.02 -20.00 -8.90
N VAL A 118 -11.21 -20.98 -8.96
CA VAL A 118 -11.19 -21.88 -10.09
C VAL A 118 -12.17 -23.00 -9.81
#